data_e729a6bb288ffff87be25aba236b4813
#
_entry.id   e729a6bb288ffff87be25aba236b4813
#
_cell.length_a   1.000
_cell.length_b   1.000
_cell.length_c   1.000
_cell.angle_alpha   90.00
_cell.angle_beta   90.00
_cell.angle_gamma   90.00
#
_symmetry.space_group_name_H-M   'P 1'
#
loop_
_entity.id
_entity.type
_entity.pdbx_description
1 polymer ?
#
loop_
_entity_poly.entity_id
_entity_poly.type
_entity_poly.pdbx_seq_one_letter_code
_entity_poly.pdbx_strand_id
1 'polypeptide(L)'
;MEIKAERKVAYFIAIIFFFIGVICYAAFPIKKPEEPIRIMLTSTAGNVLFDHKEHASEDGYGIECLECHHTMEEGDTPEACGECHEAEEEDGILKKSDAFHGKCKICHEDEGSGPLKCAECHAM
;
A
#
# COMPACT_ATOMS: atom_id res chain seq x y z
N MET A 1 -45.02 31.52 -14.63
CA MET A 1 -43.78 32.36 -14.57
C MET A 1 -42.79 31.90 -13.49
N GLU A 2 -43.25 31.31 -12.40
CA GLU A 2 -42.46 30.83 -11.25
C GLU A 2 -41.42 29.73 -11.60
N ILE A 3 -41.82 28.68 -12.33
CA ILE A 3 -40.96 27.53 -12.67
C ILE A 3 -39.65 27.92 -13.41
N LYS A 4 -39.69 29.02 -14.18
CA LYS A 4 -38.51 29.53 -14.91
C LYS A 4 -37.55 30.27 -13.96
N ALA A 5 -38.09 30.93 -12.93
CA ALA A 5 -37.29 31.62 -11.91
C ALA A 5 -36.60 30.59 -10.97
N GLU A 6 -37.34 29.60 -10.51
CA GLU A 6 -36.83 28.52 -9.67
C GLU A 6 -35.67 27.74 -10.34
N ARG A 7 -35.81 27.41 -11.64
CA ARG A 7 -34.73 26.76 -12.39
C ARG A 7 -33.49 27.63 -12.50
N LYS A 8 -33.63 28.93 -12.71
CA LYS A 8 -32.48 29.86 -12.76
C LYS A 8 -31.74 29.89 -11.39
N VAL A 9 -32.50 29.95 -10.30
CA VAL A 9 -31.94 29.91 -8.95
C VAL A 9 -31.22 28.57 -8.70
N ALA A 10 -31.82 27.44 -9.07
CA ALA A 10 -31.21 26.13 -8.93
C ALA A 10 -29.89 26.02 -9.72
N TYR A 11 -29.87 26.48 -10.98
CA TYR A 11 -28.63 26.51 -11.76
C TYR A 11 -27.56 27.42 -11.15
N PHE A 12 -27.95 28.56 -10.64
CA PHE A 12 -27.02 29.49 -10.01
C PHE A 12 -26.38 28.89 -8.76
N ILE A 13 -27.17 28.22 -7.91
CA ILE A 13 -26.70 27.51 -6.74
C ILE A 13 -25.76 26.35 -7.16
N ALA A 14 -26.14 25.57 -8.16
CA ALA A 14 -25.31 24.45 -8.66
C ALA A 14 -23.94 24.94 -9.18
N ILE A 15 -23.93 26.06 -9.91
CA ILE A 15 -22.69 26.68 -10.40
C ILE A 15 -21.81 27.15 -9.25
N ILE A 16 -22.39 27.77 -8.22
CA ILE A 16 -21.64 28.21 -7.03
C ILE A 16 -20.99 27.00 -6.33
N PHE A 17 -21.77 25.94 -6.07
CA PHE A 17 -21.24 24.73 -5.44
C PHE A 17 -20.18 24.03 -6.30
N PHE A 18 -20.33 24.03 -7.61
CA PHE A 18 -19.31 23.52 -8.52
C PHE A 18 -18.00 24.28 -8.38
N PHE A 19 -18.03 25.62 -8.40
CA PHE A 19 -16.81 26.42 -8.24
C PHE A 19 -16.20 26.28 -6.84
N ILE A 20 -17.02 26.23 -5.79
CA ILE A 20 -16.52 25.96 -4.43
C ILE A 20 -15.82 24.60 -4.39
N GLY A 21 -16.41 23.54 -4.97
CA GLY A 21 -15.82 22.22 -5.03
C GLY A 21 -14.47 22.20 -5.77
N VAL A 22 -14.39 22.88 -6.92
CA VAL A 22 -13.14 23.00 -7.69
C VAL A 22 -12.08 23.76 -6.90
N ILE A 23 -12.43 24.87 -6.25
CA ILE A 23 -11.51 25.65 -5.44
C ILE A 23 -11.02 24.83 -4.24
N CYS A 24 -11.91 24.15 -3.54
CA CYS A 24 -11.53 23.28 -2.41
C CYS A 24 -10.59 22.17 -2.86
N TYR A 25 -10.90 21.51 -3.98
CA TYR A 25 -10.03 20.45 -4.53
C TYR A 25 -8.64 20.96 -4.90
N ALA A 26 -8.56 22.15 -5.50
CA ALA A 26 -7.28 22.77 -5.89
C ALA A 26 -6.49 23.32 -4.71
N ALA A 27 -7.17 23.88 -3.69
CA ALA A 27 -6.55 24.48 -2.53
C ALA A 27 -6.05 23.45 -1.50
N PHE A 28 -6.66 22.26 -1.48
CA PHE A 28 -6.31 21.19 -0.53
C PHE A 28 -5.90 19.91 -1.28
N PRO A 29 -4.75 19.91 -1.99
CA PRO A 29 -4.26 18.72 -2.65
C PRO A 29 -3.96 17.64 -1.61
N ILE A 30 -4.47 16.43 -1.84
CA ILE A 30 -4.14 15.27 -1.01
C ILE A 30 -2.66 14.96 -1.24
N LYS A 31 -1.84 15.16 -0.22
CA LYS A 31 -0.44 14.73 -0.27
C LYS A 31 -0.41 13.19 -0.33
N LYS A 32 0.22 12.66 -1.36
CA LYS A 32 0.49 11.24 -1.43
C LYS A 32 1.47 10.89 -0.29
N PRO A 33 1.23 9.84 0.50
CA PRO A 33 2.19 9.43 1.52
C PRO A 33 3.53 9.09 0.86
N GLU A 34 4.62 9.43 1.50
CA GLU A 34 5.98 9.15 1.02
C GLU A 34 6.23 7.65 0.96
N GLU A 35 5.67 6.92 1.92
CA GLU A 35 5.75 5.48 2.00
C GLU A 35 4.36 4.84 1.78
N PRO A 36 4.30 3.65 1.18
CA PRO A 36 3.04 2.96 0.99
C PRO A 36 2.44 2.54 2.34
N ILE A 37 1.15 2.84 2.53
CA ILE A 37 0.44 2.41 3.74
C ILE A 37 0.18 0.91 3.68
N ARG A 38 -0.29 0.43 2.53
CA ARG A 38 -0.59 -0.99 2.25
C ARG A 38 -0.12 -1.37 0.87
N ILE A 39 0.38 -2.59 0.75
CA ILE A 39 0.87 -3.14 -0.51
C ILE A 39 0.09 -4.42 -0.82
N MET A 40 -0.44 -4.51 -2.04
CA MET A 40 -1.05 -5.73 -2.54
C MET A 40 0.01 -6.58 -3.24
N LEU A 41 0.40 -7.68 -2.62
CA LEU A 41 1.31 -8.65 -3.19
C LEU A 41 0.52 -9.69 -3.97
N THR A 42 0.73 -9.75 -5.28
CA THR A 42 0.02 -10.70 -6.16
C THR A 42 0.69 -12.07 -6.13
N SER A 43 -0.12 -13.12 -6.01
CA SER A 43 0.33 -14.50 -5.97
C SER A 43 -0.70 -15.42 -6.64
N THR A 44 -0.23 -16.56 -7.17
CA THR A 44 -1.10 -17.61 -7.72
C THR A 44 -1.91 -18.33 -6.65
N ALA A 45 -1.48 -18.27 -5.39
CA ALA A 45 -2.18 -18.86 -4.23
C ALA A 45 -3.21 -17.90 -3.59
N GLY A 46 -3.47 -16.76 -4.21
CA GLY A 46 -4.29 -15.66 -3.68
C GLY A 46 -3.43 -14.45 -3.29
N ASN A 47 -4.02 -13.27 -3.37
CA ASN A 47 -3.32 -12.03 -3.08
C ASN A 47 -3.08 -11.87 -1.57
N VAL A 48 -1.98 -11.22 -1.21
CA VAL A 48 -1.65 -10.88 0.18
C VAL A 48 -1.71 -9.36 0.34
N LEU A 49 -2.54 -8.88 1.25
CA LEU A 49 -2.57 -7.47 1.61
C LEU A 49 -1.61 -7.23 2.77
N PHE A 50 -0.46 -6.66 2.47
CA PHE A 50 0.57 -6.34 3.45
C PHE A 50 0.38 -4.92 3.98
N ASP A 51 0.27 -4.75 5.28
CA ASP A 51 0.20 -3.44 5.94
C ASP A 51 1.62 -2.92 6.21
N HIS A 52 2.20 -2.29 5.19
CA HIS A 52 3.57 -1.79 5.24
C HIS A 52 3.76 -0.78 6.37
N LYS A 53 2.83 0.16 6.51
CA LYS A 53 2.93 1.19 7.54
C LYS A 53 2.94 0.61 8.95
N GLU A 54 2.10 -0.38 9.24
CA GLU A 54 2.03 -1.02 10.56
C GLU A 54 3.35 -1.72 10.91
N HIS A 55 4.04 -2.29 9.91
CA HIS A 55 5.33 -2.95 10.13
C HIS A 55 6.48 -1.96 10.30
N ALA A 56 6.53 -0.92 9.47
CA ALA A 56 7.70 -0.03 9.36
C ALA A 56 7.63 1.22 10.25
N SER A 57 6.43 1.74 10.58
CA SER A 57 6.35 3.00 11.33
C SER A 57 6.70 2.83 12.81
N GLU A 58 7.23 3.89 13.41
CA GLU A 58 7.51 3.95 14.86
C GLU A 58 6.23 3.82 15.72
N ASP A 59 5.09 4.24 15.20
CA ASP A 59 3.78 4.08 15.84
C ASP A 59 3.21 2.65 15.69
N GLY A 60 3.80 1.83 14.82
CA GLY A 60 3.48 0.42 14.61
C GLY A 60 4.51 -0.50 15.29
N TYR A 61 5.04 -1.46 14.53
CA TYR A 61 6.06 -2.40 15.05
C TYR A 61 7.47 -1.84 14.98
N GLY A 62 7.73 -0.76 14.25
CA GLY A 62 9.02 -0.10 14.16
C GLY A 62 10.14 -0.95 13.54
N ILE A 63 9.79 -1.85 12.62
CA ILE A 63 10.76 -2.70 11.93
C ILE A 63 11.59 -1.84 10.99
N GLU A 64 12.92 -1.91 11.12
CA GLU A 64 13.83 -1.13 10.28
C GLU A 64 13.72 -1.51 8.79
N CYS A 65 13.88 -0.53 7.91
CA CYS A 65 13.75 -0.71 6.46
C CYS A 65 14.64 -1.83 5.93
N LEU A 66 15.88 -1.90 6.42
CA LEU A 66 16.87 -2.89 6.00
C LEU A 66 16.53 -4.34 6.40
N GLU A 67 15.66 -4.53 7.38
CA GLU A 67 15.19 -5.86 7.75
C GLU A 67 14.44 -6.55 6.62
N CYS A 68 13.75 -5.77 5.79
CA CYS A 68 13.02 -6.27 4.63
C CYS A 68 13.72 -5.92 3.31
N HIS A 69 14.24 -4.68 3.17
CA HIS A 69 14.92 -4.18 1.99
C HIS A 69 16.44 -4.36 2.10
N HIS A 70 16.89 -5.60 2.10
CA HIS A 70 18.27 -6.01 2.42
C HIS A 70 19.34 -5.57 1.40
N THR A 71 18.93 -5.06 0.24
CA THR A 71 19.83 -4.51 -0.79
C THR A 71 19.92 -2.99 -0.79
N MET A 72 19.11 -2.33 0.07
CA MET A 72 19.05 -0.87 0.14
C MET A 72 20.26 -0.29 0.87
N GLU A 73 20.83 0.79 0.34
CA GLU A 73 21.82 1.62 1.03
C GLU A 73 21.14 2.86 1.65
N GLU A 74 21.85 3.54 2.55
CA GLU A 74 21.30 4.73 3.21
C GLU A 74 21.04 5.85 2.18
N GLY A 75 19.78 6.28 2.10
CA GLY A 75 19.30 7.31 1.17
C GLY A 75 18.75 6.79 -0.15
N ASP A 76 18.74 5.47 -0.36
CA ASP A 76 18.17 4.87 -1.55
C ASP A 76 16.64 4.74 -1.47
N THR A 77 16.03 4.58 -2.64
CA THR A 77 14.61 4.19 -2.74
C THR A 77 14.52 2.67 -2.69
N PRO A 78 13.69 2.10 -1.80
CA PRO A 78 13.53 0.65 -1.69
C PRO A 78 13.03 0.03 -3.00
N GLU A 79 13.72 -1.01 -3.46
CA GLU A 79 13.30 -1.82 -4.61
C GLU A 79 12.25 -2.84 -4.20
N ALA A 80 11.36 -3.20 -5.13
CA ALA A 80 10.37 -4.23 -4.87
C ALA A 80 11.03 -5.61 -4.89
N CYS A 81 10.69 -6.47 -3.92
CA CYS A 81 11.27 -7.83 -3.81
C CYS A 81 11.20 -8.63 -5.13
N GLY A 82 10.12 -8.43 -5.91
CA GLY A 82 9.91 -9.11 -7.18
C GLY A 82 10.79 -8.64 -8.34
N GLU A 83 11.62 -7.62 -8.14
CA GLU A 83 12.59 -7.19 -9.17
C GLU A 83 13.82 -8.10 -9.20
N CYS A 84 14.15 -8.72 -8.07
CA CYS A 84 15.25 -9.68 -7.96
C CYS A 84 14.76 -11.11 -7.72
N HIS A 85 13.69 -11.28 -6.93
CA HIS A 85 13.12 -12.61 -6.65
C HIS A 85 12.04 -12.97 -7.67
N GLU A 86 12.40 -13.78 -8.65
CA GLU A 86 11.51 -14.23 -9.72
C GLU A 86 10.70 -15.49 -9.34
N ALA A 87 9.92 -16.02 -10.28
CA ALA A 87 9.09 -17.22 -10.05
C ALA A 87 9.91 -18.49 -9.80
N GLU A 88 11.08 -18.56 -10.41
CA GLU A 88 12.03 -19.66 -10.27
C GLU A 88 13.32 -19.15 -9.63
N GLU A 89 14.09 -20.07 -9.05
CA GLU A 89 15.42 -19.76 -8.52
C GLU A 89 16.42 -19.58 -9.67
N GLU A 90 17.14 -18.48 -9.69
CA GLU A 90 18.14 -18.18 -10.71
C GLU A 90 19.41 -17.58 -10.04
N ASP A 91 20.57 -18.00 -10.49
CA ASP A 91 21.89 -17.51 -10.04
C ASP A 91 22.11 -17.53 -8.50
N GLY A 92 21.42 -18.44 -7.79
CA GLY A 92 21.48 -18.54 -6.34
C GLY A 92 20.58 -17.54 -5.59
N ILE A 93 19.76 -16.78 -6.32
CA ILE A 93 18.72 -15.92 -5.76
C ILE A 93 17.48 -16.75 -5.53
N LEU A 94 16.97 -16.75 -4.29
CA LEU A 94 15.77 -17.50 -3.92
C LEU A 94 14.58 -17.09 -4.79
N LYS A 95 13.77 -18.07 -5.19
CA LYS A 95 12.51 -17.76 -5.86
C LYS A 95 11.59 -16.94 -4.95
N LYS A 96 10.72 -16.17 -5.57
CA LYS A 96 9.83 -15.21 -4.92
C LYS A 96 9.04 -15.79 -3.75
N SER A 97 8.46 -17.00 -3.93
CA SER A 97 7.68 -17.65 -2.87
C SER A 97 8.52 -17.95 -1.63
N ASP A 98 9.75 -18.42 -1.81
CA ASP A 98 10.62 -18.80 -0.70
C ASP A 98 11.18 -17.58 0.01
N ALA A 99 11.52 -16.51 -0.74
CA ALA A 99 11.94 -15.24 -0.18
C ALA A 99 10.86 -14.62 0.72
N PHE A 100 9.62 -14.52 0.22
CA PHE A 100 8.51 -13.98 1.01
C PHE A 100 8.13 -14.86 2.20
N HIS A 101 7.99 -16.18 2.00
CA HIS A 101 7.65 -17.08 3.10
C HIS A 101 8.75 -17.11 4.17
N GLY A 102 10.01 -17.13 3.75
CA GLY A 102 11.14 -17.04 4.67
C GLY A 102 11.12 -15.76 5.48
N LYS A 103 10.93 -14.63 4.83
CA LYS A 103 10.96 -13.32 5.51
C LYS A 103 9.76 -13.11 6.43
N CYS A 104 8.54 -13.35 5.94
CA CYS A 104 7.33 -13.09 6.72
C CYS A 104 7.11 -14.14 7.83
N LYS A 105 7.12 -15.44 7.48
CA LYS A 105 6.74 -16.50 8.41
C LYS A 105 7.78 -16.73 9.51
N ILE A 106 9.07 -16.66 9.20
CA ILE A 106 10.11 -16.88 10.21
C ILE A 106 10.02 -15.79 11.28
N CYS A 107 9.88 -14.52 10.88
CA CYS A 107 9.72 -13.42 11.82
C CYS A 107 8.45 -13.60 12.69
N HIS A 108 7.30 -13.93 12.08
CA HIS A 108 6.06 -14.16 12.83
C HIS A 108 6.15 -15.37 13.79
N GLU A 109 6.91 -16.41 13.44
CA GLU A 109 7.20 -17.55 14.32
C GLU A 109 8.09 -17.14 15.50
N ASP A 110 9.17 -16.42 15.22
CA ASP A 110 10.15 -16.00 16.22
C ASP A 110 9.54 -14.99 17.21
N GLU A 111 8.75 -14.05 16.72
CA GLU A 111 8.02 -13.08 17.55
C GLU A 111 6.79 -13.67 18.24
N GLY A 112 6.34 -14.87 17.86
CA GLY A 112 5.15 -15.51 18.39
C GLY A 112 3.86 -14.75 18.09
N SER A 113 3.84 -13.92 17.04
CA SER A 113 2.73 -13.06 16.64
C SER A 113 2.63 -12.95 15.13
N GLY A 114 1.42 -12.61 14.62
CA GLY A 114 1.17 -12.47 13.19
C GLY A 114 0.66 -13.76 12.52
N PRO A 115 0.28 -13.67 11.24
CA PRO A 115 -0.31 -14.79 10.49
C PRO A 115 0.75 -15.82 10.09
N LEU A 116 0.42 -17.10 10.24
CA LEU A 116 1.28 -18.23 9.89
C LEU A 116 0.64 -19.20 8.88
N LYS A 117 -0.70 -19.26 8.85
CA LYS A 117 -1.43 -20.19 7.96
C LYS A 117 -1.69 -19.55 6.59
N CYS A 118 -1.78 -20.39 5.57
CA CYS A 118 -1.98 -19.93 4.19
C CYS A 118 -3.16 -18.95 4.06
N ALA A 119 -4.32 -19.29 4.60
CA ALA A 119 -5.53 -18.47 4.49
C ALA A 119 -5.53 -17.20 5.37
N GLU A 120 -4.57 -17.04 6.26
CA GLU A 120 -4.43 -15.83 7.08
C GLU A 120 -3.70 -14.72 6.32
N CYS A 121 -2.89 -15.09 5.31
CA CYS A 121 -2.17 -14.17 4.44
C CYS A 121 -2.82 -14.09 3.06
N HIS A 122 -3.14 -15.24 2.44
CA HIS A 122 -3.67 -15.32 1.09
C HIS A 122 -5.20 -15.19 1.10
N ALA A 123 -5.70 -14.06 0.59
CA ALA A 123 -7.12 -13.87 0.30
C ALA A 123 -7.47 -14.51 -1.06
N MET A 124 -8.49 -15.38 -1.06
CA MET A 124 -9.06 -15.96 -2.29
C MET A 124 -10.08 -15.02 -2.92
#